data_c4263f75c5bae5e4655f047ea57bfb93
#
_entry.id   c4263f75c5bae5e4655f047ea57bfb93
#
_cell.length_a   1.000
_cell.length_b   1.000
_cell.length_c   1.000
_cell.angle_alpha   90.00
_cell.angle_beta   90.00
_cell.angle_gamma   90.00
#
_symmetry.space_group_name_H-M   'P 1'
#
loop_
_entity.id
_entity.type
_entity.pdbx_description
1 polymer ?
#
loop_
_entity_poly.entity_id
_entity_poly.type
_entity_poly.pdbx_seq_one_letter_code
_entity_poly.pdbx_strand_id
1 'polypeptide(L)'
;SNRINSINPSSTVSLSSKAKRYKNEGRDVINVTTGELPFQTPKYIRESLYDAIELAKDKYSDPSGILELKEAIVDKFGTENNLRFRTEEIVIGSGVKELFFNIMASTISKNDEVIIPVPYWVSFPEIVKLFDGKPVYIESDNKNNFKINPDQLRSVINERTKWLIINSPSNPTGSVYTASELKEIADVLRESKNKHVLVISDDIYEKIIFDNNSFNNILNV
;
A
#
# COMPACT_ATOMS: atom_id res chain seq x y z
N SER A 1 -23.45 -5.35 -10.75
CA SER A 1 -23.97 -5.12 -9.40
C SER A 1 -23.87 -3.62 -9.06
N ASN A 2 -24.65 -3.17 -8.10
CA ASN A 2 -24.60 -1.76 -7.64
C ASN A 2 -23.22 -1.36 -7.12
N ARG A 3 -22.47 -2.29 -6.55
CA ARG A 3 -21.08 -2.06 -6.10
C ARG A 3 -20.14 -1.63 -7.22
N ILE A 4 -20.24 -2.24 -8.40
CA ILE A 4 -19.41 -1.85 -9.56
C ILE A 4 -19.77 -0.45 -10.05
N ASN A 5 -21.02 -0.06 -9.96
CA ASN A 5 -21.46 1.28 -10.36
C ASN A 5 -21.02 2.39 -9.38
N SER A 6 -20.61 2.03 -8.16
CA SER A 6 -20.14 2.99 -7.15
C SER A 6 -18.65 3.31 -7.24
N ILE A 7 -17.88 2.55 -8.03
CA ILE A 7 -16.44 2.76 -8.20
C ILE A 7 -16.12 3.48 -9.51
N ASN A 8 -15.10 4.31 -9.47
CA ASN A 8 -14.64 5.04 -10.64
C ASN A 8 -13.59 4.23 -11.41
N PRO A 9 -13.58 4.28 -12.75
CA PRO A 9 -12.48 3.74 -13.54
C PRO A 9 -11.14 4.38 -13.11
N SER A 10 -10.07 3.59 -13.17
CA SER A 10 -8.73 4.10 -12.85
C SER A 10 -8.32 5.24 -13.78
N SER A 11 -8.14 6.42 -13.23
CA SER A 11 -7.64 7.61 -13.97
C SER A 11 -6.26 7.36 -14.58
N THR A 12 -5.38 6.66 -13.88
CA THR A 12 -4.05 6.29 -14.35
C THR A 12 -4.10 5.43 -15.61
N VAL A 13 -4.95 4.39 -15.61
CA VAL A 13 -5.12 3.51 -16.79
C VAL A 13 -5.71 4.29 -17.97
N SER A 14 -6.70 5.13 -17.72
CA SER A 14 -7.33 5.98 -18.74
C SER A 14 -6.32 6.94 -19.37
N LEU A 15 -5.51 7.62 -18.56
CA LEU A 15 -4.48 8.56 -19.04
C LEU A 15 -3.36 7.83 -19.80
N SER A 16 -2.91 6.67 -19.32
CA SER A 16 -1.90 5.85 -20.00
C SER A 16 -2.40 5.40 -21.39
N SER A 17 -3.64 4.94 -21.47
CA SER A 17 -4.26 4.57 -22.76
C SER A 17 -4.37 5.76 -23.72
N LYS A 18 -4.70 6.95 -23.20
CA LYS A 18 -4.76 8.19 -23.97
C LYS A 18 -3.39 8.61 -24.49
N ALA A 19 -2.36 8.53 -23.63
CA ALA A 19 -0.98 8.84 -24.03
C ALA A 19 -0.48 7.89 -25.12
N LYS A 20 -0.74 6.58 -24.99
CA LYS A 20 -0.41 5.58 -26.00
C LYS A 20 -1.11 5.85 -27.34
N ARG A 21 -2.40 6.21 -27.32
CA ARG A 21 -3.14 6.58 -28.52
C ARG A 21 -2.49 7.78 -29.23
N TYR A 22 -2.18 8.86 -28.51
CA TYR A 22 -1.56 10.05 -29.07
C TYR A 22 -0.19 9.76 -29.67
N LYS A 23 0.61 8.91 -29.03
CA LYS A 23 1.90 8.47 -29.59
C LYS A 23 1.72 7.69 -30.90
N ASN A 24 0.70 6.82 -30.96
CA ASN A 24 0.39 6.07 -32.18
C ASN A 24 -0.14 6.97 -33.31
N GLU A 25 -0.74 8.12 -33.00
CA GLU A 25 -1.15 9.17 -33.94
C GLU A 25 0.03 10.04 -34.41
N GLY A 26 1.27 9.72 -34.00
CA GLY A 26 2.49 10.44 -34.41
C GLY A 26 2.75 11.72 -33.62
N ARG A 27 2.04 11.96 -32.51
CA ARG A 27 2.30 13.13 -31.65
C ARG A 27 3.52 12.90 -30.78
N ASP A 28 4.28 13.97 -30.54
CA ASP A 28 5.34 13.95 -29.54
C ASP A 28 4.71 13.96 -28.13
N VAL A 29 4.79 12.83 -27.44
CA VAL A 29 4.18 12.63 -26.11
C VAL A 29 5.20 12.09 -25.13
N ILE A 30 5.46 12.85 -24.08
CA ILE A 30 6.18 12.39 -22.89
C ILE A 30 5.17 11.76 -21.94
N ASN A 31 5.25 10.44 -21.74
CA ASN A 31 4.34 9.72 -20.87
C ASN A 31 4.91 9.59 -19.46
N VAL A 32 4.28 10.23 -18.47
CA VAL A 32 4.61 10.17 -17.05
C VAL A 32 3.43 9.63 -16.21
N THR A 33 2.53 8.89 -16.84
CA THR A 33 1.29 8.42 -16.18
C THR A 33 1.47 7.15 -15.36
N THR A 34 2.51 6.36 -15.64
CA THR A 34 2.80 5.08 -14.97
C THR A 34 4.24 5.06 -14.54
N GLY A 35 4.49 4.79 -13.26
CA GLY A 35 5.83 4.57 -12.74
C GLY A 35 6.25 3.12 -12.93
N GLU A 36 7.29 2.90 -13.72
CA GLU A 36 7.93 1.60 -13.89
C GLU A 36 9.44 1.76 -13.72
N LEU A 37 10.08 0.78 -13.10
CA LEU A 37 11.53 0.80 -12.96
C LEU A 37 12.17 0.63 -14.35
N PRO A 38 13.21 1.44 -14.70
CA PRO A 38 13.84 1.39 -16.01
C PRO A 38 14.75 0.17 -16.19
N PHE A 39 14.76 -0.75 -15.26
CA PHE A 39 15.63 -1.92 -15.23
C PHE A 39 14.87 -3.19 -15.60
N GLN A 40 15.53 -4.07 -16.30
CA GLN A 40 15.03 -5.44 -16.49
C GLN A 40 15.19 -6.24 -15.20
N THR A 41 14.32 -7.23 -15.03
CA THR A 41 14.49 -8.21 -13.93
C THR A 41 15.91 -8.79 -13.97
N PRO A 42 16.66 -8.79 -12.86
CA PRO A 42 18.01 -9.33 -12.80
C PRO A 42 18.13 -10.75 -13.35
N LYS A 43 19.27 -11.06 -13.99
CA LYS A 43 19.46 -12.34 -14.67
C LYS A 43 19.24 -13.53 -13.74
N TYR A 44 19.80 -13.49 -12.53
CA TYR A 44 19.69 -14.57 -11.55
C TYR A 44 18.23 -14.87 -11.14
N ILE A 45 17.35 -13.85 -11.07
CA ILE A 45 15.93 -14.05 -10.78
C ILE A 45 15.24 -14.76 -11.94
N ARG A 46 15.56 -14.36 -13.19
CA ARG A 46 15.01 -15.01 -14.38
C ARG A 46 15.46 -16.47 -14.49
N GLU A 47 16.72 -16.75 -14.19
CA GLU A 47 17.27 -18.11 -14.20
C GLU A 47 16.59 -18.96 -13.14
N SER A 48 16.41 -18.45 -11.92
CA SER A 48 15.67 -19.16 -10.85
C SER A 48 14.23 -19.50 -11.23
N LEU A 49 13.59 -18.70 -12.09
CA LEU A 49 12.25 -19.03 -12.62
C LEU A 49 12.31 -20.28 -13.52
N TYR A 50 13.29 -20.38 -14.40
CA TYR A 50 13.46 -21.56 -15.24
C TYR A 50 13.73 -22.82 -14.39
N ASP A 51 14.59 -22.70 -13.40
CA ASP A 51 14.89 -23.80 -12.48
C ASP A 51 13.64 -24.24 -11.71
N ALA A 52 12.80 -23.31 -11.27
CA ALA A 52 11.56 -23.62 -10.58
C ALA A 52 10.56 -24.38 -11.47
N ILE A 53 10.49 -24.06 -12.75
CA ILE A 53 9.64 -24.78 -13.72
C ILE A 53 10.16 -26.20 -13.94
N GLU A 54 11.47 -26.35 -14.17
CA GLU A 54 12.11 -27.67 -14.36
C GLU A 54 11.95 -28.58 -13.12
N LEU A 55 11.96 -28.00 -11.93
CA LEU A 55 11.72 -28.72 -10.67
C LEU A 55 10.24 -29.00 -10.39
N ALA A 56 9.34 -28.73 -11.35
CA ALA A 56 7.90 -28.91 -11.21
C ALA A 56 7.29 -28.22 -9.98
N LYS A 57 7.82 -27.04 -9.62
CA LYS A 57 7.29 -26.19 -8.53
C LYS A 57 6.05 -25.37 -8.94
N ASP A 58 5.38 -25.79 -9.99
CA ASP A 58 4.17 -25.17 -10.58
C ASP A 58 2.86 -25.84 -10.09
N LYS A 59 2.93 -26.66 -9.03
CA LYS A 59 1.77 -27.33 -8.45
C LYS A 59 1.04 -26.44 -7.44
N TYR A 60 -0.12 -26.90 -7.00
CA TYR A 60 -0.87 -26.23 -5.93
C TYR A 60 0.00 -26.00 -4.71
N SER A 61 0.01 -24.76 -4.23
CA SER A 61 0.66 -24.35 -2.99
C SER A 61 -0.37 -24.18 -1.86
N ASP A 62 0.11 -23.96 -0.65
CA ASP A 62 -0.74 -23.50 0.44
C ASP A 62 -1.41 -22.17 0.05
N PRO A 63 -2.70 -21.95 0.38
CA PRO A 63 -3.41 -20.70 0.05
C PRO A 63 -2.76 -19.44 0.62
N SER A 64 -2.01 -19.55 1.71
CA SER A 64 -1.28 -18.42 2.31
C SER A 64 0.11 -18.19 1.70
N GLY A 65 0.54 -19.04 0.77
CA GLY A 65 1.84 -18.98 0.10
C GLY A 65 2.79 -20.11 0.51
N ILE A 66 3.83 -20.34 -0.28
CA ILE A 66 4.81 -21.39 -0.02
C ILE A 66 5.68 -21.04 1.19
N LEU A 67 6.02 -22.05 2.00
CA LEU A 67 6.73 -21.86 3.28
C LEU A 67 8.06 -21.16 3.09
N GLU A 68 8.85 -21.59 2.11
CA GLU A 68 10.19 -21.03 1.84
C GLU A 68 10.15 -19.52 1.56
N LEU A 69 9.11 -19.02 0.86
CA LEU A 69 8.96 -17.59 0.62
C LEU A 69 8.53 -16.86 1.90
N LYS A 70 7.66 -17.46 2.71
CA LYS A 70 7.25 -16.89 4.00
C LYS A 70 8.42 -16.78 4.97
N GLU A 71 9.28 -17.80 5.04
CA GLU A 71 10.52 -17.79 5.83
C GLU A 71 11.48 -16.69 5.35
N ALA A 72 11.67 -16.55 4.04
CA ALA A 72 12.50 -15.48 3.47
C ALA A 72 11.96 -14.08 3.78
N ILE A 73 10.62 -13.90 3.81
CA ILE A 73 9.99 -12.65 4.20
C ILE A 73 10.20 -12.36 5.69
N VAL A 74 10.03 -13.37 6.56
CA VAL A 74 10.28 -13.22 8.00
C VAL A 74 11.73 -12.82 8.26
N ASP A 75 12.69 -13.46 7.58
CA ASP A 75 14.12 -13.13 7.68
C ASP A 75 14.39 -11.70 7.20
N LYS A 76 13.82 -11.30 6.06
CA LYS A 76 13.91 -9.93 5.54
C LYS A 76 13.39 -8.90 6.56
N PHE A 77 12.23 -9.12 7.15
CA PHE A 77 11.68 -8.21 8.16
C PHE A 77 12.57 -8.15 9.41
N GLY A 78 13.15 -9.27 9.82
CA GLY A 78 14.09 -9.32 10.95
C GLY A 78 15.37 -8.54 10.69
N THR A 79 15.99 -8.78 9.53
CA THR A 79 17.33 -8.27 9.19
C THR A 79 17.30 -6.82 8.69
N GLU A 80 16.28 -6.45 7.92
CA GLU A 80 16.24 -5.13 7.26
C GLU A 80 15.33 -4.11 7.97
N ASN A 81 14.27 -4.59 8.63
CA ASN A 81 13.27 -3.71 9.23
C ASN A 81 13.24 -3.77 10.77
N ASN A 82 14.03 -4.65 11.39
CA ASN A 82 14.02 -4.91 12.84
C ASN A 82 12.61 -5.28 13.36
N LEU A 83 11.84 -6.03 12.55
CA LEU A 83 10.52 -6.52 12.89
C LEU A 83 10.53 -8.04 13.00
N ARG A 84 9.78 -8.59 13.95
CA ARG A 84 9.71 -10.03 14.20
C ARG A 84 8.31 -10.54 13.91
N PHE A 85 8.22 -11.43 12.93
CA PHE A 85 6.99 -12.13 12.56
C PHE A 85 7.22 -13.65 12.58
N ARG A 86 6.13 -14.39 12.66
CA ARG A 86 6.10 -15.83 12.43
C ARG A 86 5.56 -16.10 11.04
N THR A 87 5.84 -17.25 10.47
CA THR A 87 5.36 -17.64 9.13
C THR A 87 3.82 -17.68 9.04
N GLU A 88 3.13 -17.95 10.16
CA GLU A 88 1.66 -17.94 10.25
C GLU A 88 1.08 -16.52 10.13
N GLU A 89 1.89 -15.49 10.34
CA GLU A 89 1.50 -14.08 10.22
C GLU A 89 1.77 -13.53 8.82
N ILE A 90 2.28 -14.35 7.90
CA ILE A 90 2.57 -13.97 6.52
C ILE A 90 1.56 -14.59 5.57
N VAL A 91 1.02 -13.75 4.70
CA VAL A 91 0.17 -14.17 3.57
C VAL A 91 0.76 -13.60 2.27
N ILE A 92 0.94 -14.45 1.27
CA ILE A 92 1.44 -14.07 -0.04
C ILE A 92 0.25 -13.78 -0.97
N GLY A 93 0.37 -12.71 -1.76
CA GLY A 93 -0.62 -12.36 -2.78
C GLY A 93 0.05 -11.79 -4.04
N SER A 94 -0.72 -11.64 -5.09
CA SER A 94 -0.26 -11.11 -6.38
C SER A 94 -0.15 -9.59 -6.36
N GLY A 95 0.60 -9.07 -5.38
CA GLY A 95 0.87 -7.65 -5.19
C GLY A 95 -0.10 -6.95 -4.23
N VAL A 96 0.27 -5.71 -3.85
CA VAL A 96 -0.42 -4.91 -2.83
C VAL A 96 -1.92 -4.73 -3.12
N LYS A 97 -2.30 -4.58 -4.39
CA LYS A 97 -3.71 -4.39 -4.75
C LYS A 97 -4.59 -5.58 -4.38
N GLU A 98 -4.14 -6.80 -4.62
CA GLU A 98 -4.85 -8.00 -4.22
C GLU A 98 -4.89 -8.14 -2.70
N LEU A 99 -3.75 -7.93 -2.03
CA LEU A 99 -3.69 -8.01 -0.57
C LEU A 99 -4.60 -6.98 0.10
N PHE A 100 -4.61 -5.74 -0.40
CA PHE A 100 -5.50 -4.70 0.09
C PHE A 100 -6.98 -5.05 -0.16
N PHE A 101 -7.30 -5.59 -1.35
CA PHE A 101 -8.63 -6.10 -1.64
C PHE A 101 -9.04 -7.19 -0.64
N ASN A 102 -8.17 -8.16 -0.35
CA ASN A 102 -8.45 -9.25 0.57
C ASN A 102 -8.63 -8.75 2.01
N ILE A 103 -7.83 -7.76 2.46
CA ILE A 103 -8.00 -7.12 3.77
C ILE A 103 -9.37 -6.46 3.85
N MET A 104 -9.75 -5.65 2.87
CA MET A 104 -11.06 -4.99 2.87
C MET A 104 -12.20 -6.01 2.80
N ALA A 105 -12.08 -7.04 1.96
CA ALA A 105 -13.09 -8.10 1.83
C ALA A 105 -13.34 -8.85 3.15
N SER A 106 -12.29 -9.05 3.94
CA SER A 106 -12.36 -9.81 5.19
C SER A 106 -12.70 -8.99 6.42
N THR A 107 -12.55 -7.66 6.37
CA THR A 107 -12.62 -6.83 7.58
C THR A 107 -13.61 -5.67 7.52
N ILE A 108 -14.04 -5.23 6.32
CA ILE A 108 -14.94 -4.10 6.15
C ILE A 108 -16.39 -4.57 6.07
N SER A 109 -17.22 -3.94 6.87
CA SER A 109 -18.67 -4.01 6.83
C SER A 109 -19.27 -2.68 6.36
N LYS A 110 -20.55 -2.69 6.03
CA LYS A 110 -21.26 -1.49 5.59
C LYS A 110 -21.14 -0.36 6.63
N ASN A 111 -20.70 0.81 6.17
CA ASN A 111 -20.47 2.04 6.94
C ASN A 111 -19.23 2.03 7.85
N ASP A 112 -18.42 0.98 7.86
CA ASP A 112 -17.08 1.06 8.46
C ASP A 112 -16.26 2.13 7.74
N GLU A 113 -15.49 2.89 8.49
CA GLU A 113 -14.70 4.00 7.96
C GLU A 113 -13.22 3.62 7.83
N VAL A 114 -12.62 4.02 6.71
CA VAL A 114 -11.19 3.87 6.43
C VAL A 114 -10.59 5.24 6.21
N ILE A 115 -9.66 5.64 7.08
CA ILE A 115 -8.98 6.93 6.98
C ILE A 115 -7.89 6.83 5.92
N ILE A 116 -7.93 7.77 4.97
CA ILE A 116 -7.02 7.85 3.82
C ILE A 116 -6.42 9.24 3.75
N PRO A 117 -5.12 9.43 4.05
CA PRO A 117 -4.41 10.67 3.81
C PRO A 117 -4.42 11.07 2.33
N VAL A 118 -4.61 12.36 2.05
CA VAL A 118 -4.63 12.94 0.68
C VAL A 118 -3.31 13.69 0.48
N PRO A 119 -2.64 13.57 -0.69
CA PRO A 119 -2.95 12.73 -1.86
C PRO A 119 -2.71 11.23 -1.60
N TYR A 120 -3.40 10.36 -2.33
CA TYR A 120 -3.38 8.91 -2.13
C TYR A 120 -3.27 8.14 -3.45
N TRP A 121 -2.88 6.86 -3.34
CA TRP A 121 -2.99 5.94 -4.47
C TRP A 121 -4.46 5.67 -4.80
N VAL A 122 -4.83 5.93 -6.06
CA VAL A 122 -6.22 5.94 -6.54
C VAL A 122 -7.02 4.68 -6.26
N SER A 123 -6.38 3.55 -6.00
CA SER A 123 -7.08 2.29 -5.73
C SER A 123 -7.61 2.18 -4.29
N PHE A 124 -7.04 2.90 -3.30
CA PHE A 124 -7.48 2.78 -1.91
C PHE A 124 -8.97 3.08 -1.72
N PRO A 125 -9.48 4.27 -2.08
CA PRO A 125 -10.89 4.56 -1.82
C PRO A 125 -11.84 3.70 -2.66
N GLU A 126 -11.45 3.32 -3.87
CA GLU A 126 -12.32 2.55 -4.74
C GLU A 126 -12.51 1.10 -4.22
N ILE A 127 -11.46 0.49 -3.66
CA ILE A 127 -11.58 -0.83 -3.03
C ILE A 127 -12.40 -0.74 -1.73
N VAL A 128 -12.22 0.31 -0.92
CA VAL A 128 -13.04 0.53 0.29
C VAL A 128 -14.53 0.60 -0.07
N LYS A 129 -14.89 1.41 -1.07
CA LYS A 129 -16.28 1.55 -1.56
C LYS A 129 -16.85 0.24 -2.10
N LEU A 130 -16.01 -0.60 -2.74
CA LEU A 130 -16.44 -1.89 -3.28
C LEU A 130 -17.01 -2.83 -2.20
N PHE A 131 -16.56 -2.66 -0.95
CA PHE A 131 -17.04 -3.41 0.21
C PHE A 131 -18.03 -2.63 1.09
N ASP A 132 -18.70 -1.62 0.53
CA ASP A 132 -19.67 -0.76 1.21
C ASP A 132 -19.07 0.04 2.40
N GLY A 133 -17.72 0.12 2.48
CA GLY A 133 -17.00 0.96 3.41
C GLY A 133 -17.02 2.43 2.98
N LYS A 134 -16.71 3.32 3.91
CA LYS A 134 -16.67 4.76 3.71
C LYS A 134 -15.24 5.29 3.81
N PRO A 135 -14.63 5.76 2.71
CA PRO A 135 -13.38 6.51 2.79
C PRO A 135 -13.57 7.82 3.55
N VAL A 136 -12.71 8.07 4.51
CA VAL A 136 -12.62 9.33 5.27
C VAL A 136 -11.28 9.98 4.94
N TYR A 137 -11.31 11.16 4.36
CA TYR A 137 -10.10 11.82 3.87
C TYR A 137 -9.54 12.79 4.90
N ILE A 138 -8.20 12.79 5.05
CA ILE A 138 -7.47 13.83 5.75
C ILE A 138 -6.67 14.60 4.72
N GLU A 139 -7.06 15.85 4.50
CA GLU A 139 -6.36 16.73 3.59
C GLU A 139 -4.99 17.11 4.13
N SER A 140 -3.98 17.02 3.27
CA SER A 140 -2.63 17.51 3.55
C SER A 140 -2.11 18.33 2.37
N ASP A 141 -1.16 19.21 2.64
CA ASP A 141 -0.62 20.13 1.66
C ASP A 141 0.92 20.13 1.64
N ASN A 142 1.50 20.90 0.75
CA ASN A 142 2.94 21.02 0.60
C ASN A 142 3.64 21.67 1.83
N LYS A 143 2.92 22.42 2.66
CA LYS A 143 3.49 23.04 3.86
C LYS A 143 3.89 21.98 4.89
N ASN A 144 3.17 20.86 4.89
CA ASN A 144 3.44 19.71 5.75
C ASN A 144 4.01 18.51 4.95
N ASN A 145 4.64 18.78 3.80
CA ASN A 145 5.17 17.75 2.91
C ASN A 145 4.15 16.64 2.60
N PHE A 146 2.88 17.01 2.45
CA PHE A 146 1.77 16.07 2.19
C PHE A 146 1.64 14.95 3.23
N LYS A 147 1.96 15.25 4.50
CA LYS A 147 1.80 14.33 5.64
C LYS A 147 0.71 14.80 6.56
N ILE A 148 0.00 13.88 7.19
CA ILE A 148 -0.99 14.20 8.23
C ILE A 148 -0.30 14.42 9.57
N ASN A 149 -0.95 15.16 10.45
CA ASN A 149 -0.49 15.38 11.81
C ASN A 149 -1.47 14.76 12.85
N PRO A 150 -1.05 14.64 14.12
CA PRO A 150 -1.86 14.05 15.18
C PRO A 150 -3.23 14.70 15.38
N ASP A 151 -3.35 16.02 15.26
CA ASP A 151 -4.61 16.73 15.52
C ASP A 151 -5.63 16.49 14.40
N GLN A 152 -5.16 16.45 13.16
CA GLN A 152 -6.01 16.04 12.02
C GLN A 152 -6.52 14.62 12.22
N LEU A 153 -5.65 13.68 12.64
CA LEU A 153 -6.06 12.31 12.89
C LEU A 153 -7.09 12.22 14.01
N ARG A 154 -6.87 12.89 15.15
CA ARG A 154 -7.83 12.93 16.27
C ARG A 154 -9.18 13.48 15.87
N SER A 155 -9.24 14.43 14.94
CA SER A 155 -10.48 15.07 14.53
C SER A 155 -11.41 14.18 13.72
N VAL A 156 -10.89 13.11 13.11
CA VAL A 156 -11.66 12.24 12.21
C VAL A 156 -11.94 10.85 12.79
N ILE A 157 -11.15 10.39 13.76
CA ILE A 157 -11.36 9.08 14.39
C ILE A 157 -12.69 9.06 15.17
N ASN A 158 -13.48 8.02 14.94
CA ASN A 158 -14.72 7.76 15.65
C ASN A 158 -14.96 6.23 15.79
N GLU A 159 -16.06 5.83 16.41
CA GLU A 159 -16.38 4.42 16.67
C GLU A 159 -16.52 3.55 15.41
N ARG A 160 -16.76 4.14 14.24
CA ARG A 160 -16.84 3.43 12.95
C ARG A 160 -15.49 3.32 12.25
N THR A 161 -14.48 4.03 12.73
CA THR A 161 -13.14 3.99 12.13
C THR A 161 -12.54 2.61 12.31
N LYS A 162 -12.31 1.89 11.21
CA LYS A 162 -11.75 0.54 11.21
C LYS A 162 -10.26 0.55 10.89
N TRP A 163 -9.85 1.34 9.90
CA TRP A 163 -8.49 1.36 9.40
C TRP A 163 -7.97 2.79 9.20
N LEU A 164 -6.69 2.97 9.49
CA LEU A 164 -5.86 4.07 9.00
C LEU A 164 -4.88 3.51 7.97
N ILE A 165 -4.78 4.13 6.80
CA ILE A 165 -3.76 3.81 5.79
C ILE A 165 -2.59 4.76 5.93
N ILE A 166 -1.38 4.23 6.04
CA ILE A 166 -0.11 4.96 5.95
C ILE A 166 0.66 4.37 4.78
N ASN A 167 0.91 5.18 3.75
CA ASN A 167 1.77 4.80 2.62
C ASN A 167 3.03 5.67 2.65
N SER A 168 4.18 5.07 3.01
CA SER A 168 5.45 5.77 3.19
C SER A 168 6.63 4.89 2.76
N PRO A 169 7.39 5.31 1.74
CA PRO A 169 7.22 6.49 0.87
C PRO A 169 5.90 6.50 0.12
N SER A 170 5.31 7.69 -0.04
CA SER A 170 3.94 7.83 -0.54
C SER A 170 3.84 7.86 -2.06
N ASN A 171 2.82 7.22 -2.60
CA ASN A 171 2.34 7.45 -3.96
C ASN A 171 1.10 8.35 -3.89
N PRO A 172 1.09 9.57 -4.50
CA PRO A 172 2.00 10.03 -5.56
C PRO A 172 3.11 10.99 -5.11
N THR A 173 3.19 11.38 -3.83
CA THR A 173 3.98 12.55 -3.39
C THR A 173 5.47 12.28 -3.21
N GLY A 174 5.86 11.02 -2.99
CA GLY A 174 7.22 10.65 -2.60
C GLY A 174 7.57 11.02 -1.15
N SER A 175 6.63 11.53 -0.38
CA SER A 175 6.84 11.93 1.01
C SER A 175 7.17 10.75 1.90
N VAL A 176 8.11 10.94 2.82
CA VAL A 176 8.58 9.92 3.77
C VAL A 176 8.33 10.42 5.19
N TYR A 177 7.66 9.61 6.00
CA TYR A 177 7.49 9.91 7.42
C TYR A 177 8.79 9.63 8.19
N THR A 178 9.17 10.54 9.08
CA THR A 178 10.21 10.31 10.06
C THR A 178 9.71 9.42 11.20
N ALA A 179 10.63 8.83 11.97
CA ALA A 179 10.27 8.05 13.15
C ALA A 179 9.48 8.87 14.18
N SER A 180 9.84 10.17 14.36
CA SER A 180 9.12 11.07 15.26
C SER A 180 7.68 11.30 14.82
N GLU A 181 7.44 11.57 13.54
CA GLU A 181 6.10 11.79 13.00
C GLU A 181 5.24 10.51 13.10
N LEU A 182 5.81 9.34 12.80
CA LEU A 182 5.11 8.07 12.98
C LEU A 182 4.79 7.79 14.45
N LYS A 183 5.72 8.13 15.36
CA LYS A 183 5.48 8.00 16.80
C LYS A 183 4.31 8.86 17.25
N GLU A 184 4.24 10.11 16.83
CA GLU A 184 3.13 11.00 17.16
C GLU A 184 1.78 10.46 16.66
N ILE A 185 1.74 9.88 15.47
CA ILE A 185 0.56 9.19 14.93
C ILE A 185 0.22 7.94 15.76
N ALA A 186 1.22 7.12 16.09
CA ALA A 186 1.05 5.94 16.91
C ALA A 186 0.54 6.28 18.33
N ASP A 187 1.00 7.38 18.91
CA ASP A 187 0.53 7.84 20.22
C ASP A 187 -0.96 8.21 20.21
N VAL A 188 -1.48 8.81 19.12
CA VAL A 188 -2.93 9.03 18.94
C VAL A 188 -3.70 7.71 18.90
N LEU A 189 -3.18 6.71 18.20
CA LEU A 189 -3.83 5.39 18.09
C LEU A 189 -3.80 4.62 19.42
N ARG A 190 -2.80 4.87 20.28
CA ARG A 190 -2.68 4.27 21.60
C ARG A 190 -3.59 4.89 22.66
N GLU A 191 -4.23 6.03 22.39
CA GLU A 191 -5.25 6.59 23.27
C GLU A 191 -6.38 5.54 23.47
N SER A 192 -6.87 5.40 24.70
CA SER A 192 -7.79 4.31 25.07
C SER A 192 -9.05 4.23 24.18
N LYS A 193 -9.56 5.38 23.76
CA LYS A 193 -10.73 5.48 22.87
C LYS A 193 -10.45 5.07 21.43
N ASN A 194 -9.20 5.02 20.99
CA ASN A 194 -8.78 4.78 19.60
C ASN A 194 -8.18 3.38 19.37
N LYS A 195 -8.06 2.56 20.40
CA LYS A 195 -7.40 1.23 20.33
C LYS A 195 -8.05 0.22 19.38
N HIS A 196 -9.25 0.49 18.91
CA HIS A 196 -9.97 -0.33 17.93
C HIS A 196 -9.51 -0.08 16.49
N VAL A 197 -8.79 1.02 16.23
CA VAL A 197 -8.33 1.40 14.89
C VAL A 197 -7.09 0.58 14.53
N LEU A 198 -7.17 -0.12 13.41
CA LEU A 198 -6.06 -0.88 12.83
C LEU A 198 -5.29 -0.01 11.83
N VAL A 199 -4.02 -0.35 11.59
CA VAL A 199 -3.18 0.37 10.63
C VAL A 199 -2.78 -0.55 9.49
N ILE A 200 -2.91 -0.04 8.26
CA ILE A 200 -2.25 -0.60 7.07
C ILE A 200 -1.03 0.25 6.78
N SER A 201 0.16 -0.32 6.95
CA SER A 201 1.41 0.28 6.51
C SER A 201 1.74 -0.27 5.11
N ASP A 202 1.61 0.58 4.10
CA ASP A 202 1.97 0.23 2.73
C ASP A 202 3.40 0.72 2.45
N ASP A 203 4.34 -0.21 2.55
CA ASP A 203 5.77 0.02 2.52
C ASP A 203 6.40 -0.35 1.16
N ILE A 204 5.59 -0.44 0.10
CA ILE A 204 6.03 -0.92 -1.23
C ILE A 204 7.26 -0.17 -1.77
N TYR A 205 7.44 1.09 -1.37
CA TYR A 205 8.55 1.94 -1.81
C TYR A 205 9.69 2.04 -0.80
N GLU A 206 9.80 1.16 0.20
CA GLU A 206 10.81 1.23 1.27
C GLU A 206 12.27 1.38 0.77
N LYS A 207 12.57 0.89 -0.43
CA LYS A 207 13.89 0.96 -1.07
C LYS A 207 14.04 2.13 -2.06
N ILE A 208 13.00 2.93 -2.29
CA ILE A 208 13.01 4.06 -3.21
C ILE A 208 12.88 5.35 -2.40
N ILE A 209 13.99 5.76 -1.81
CA ILE A 209 14.08 6.92 -0.93
C ILE A 209 15.18 7.84 -1.43
N PHE A 210 14.91 9.15 -1.41
CA PHE A 210 15.79 10.20 -1.89
C PHE A 210 16.13 11.19 -0.76
N ASP A 211 17.04 12.12 -1.03
CA ASP A 211 17.37 13.29 -0.22
C ASP A 211 17.85 12.94 1.21
N ASN A 212 18.63 11.87 1.36
CA ASN A 212 19.15 11.38 2.63
C ASN A 212 18.07 11.04 3.68
N ASN A 213 16.81 10.84 3.25
CA ASN A 213 15.79 10.29 4.12
C ASN A 213 16.07 8.82 4.42
N SER A 214 15.45 8.30 5.47
CA SER A 214 15.50 6.89 5.82
C SER A 214 14.07 6.32 5.91
N PHE A 215 13.93 5.05 5.56
CA PHE A 215 12.68 4.35 5.76
C PHE A 215 12.42 4.15 7.26
N ASN A 216 11.19 4.38 7.67
CA ASN A 216 10.71 4.09 9.01
C ASN A 216 9.36 3.37 8.91
N ASN A 217 9.19 2.34 9.71
CA ASN A 217 7.91 1.63 9.81
C ASN A 217 7.22 2.00 11.12
N ILE A 218 5.90 2.15 11.09
CA ILE A 218 5.11 2.52 12.28
C ILE A 218 5.18 1.49 13.39
N LEU A 219 5.51 0.23 13.09
CA LEU A 219 5.68 -0.82 14.09
C LEU A 219 6.96 -0.65 14.93
N ASN A 220 7.91 0.18 14.49
CA ASN A 220 9.18 0.42 15.19
C ASN A 220 9.13 1.60 16.17
N VAL A 221 7.98 2.25 16.36
CA VAL A 221 7.85 3.49 17.18
C VAL A 221 6.85 3.37 18.33
#